data_dcf0fd6e9a8eecd3a878e8136e8d2a29
#
_entry.id   dcf0fd6e9a8eecd3a878e8136e8d2a29
#
_cell.length_a   1.000
_cell.length_b   1.000
_cell.length_c   1.000
_cell.angle_alpha   90.00
_cell.angle_beta   90.00
_cell.angle_gamma   90.00
#
_symmetry.space_group_name_H-M   'P 1'
#
loop_
_entity.id
_entity.type
_entity.pdbx_description
1 polymer ?
#
loop_
_entity_poly.entity_id
_entity_poly.type
_entity_poly.pdbx_seq_one_letter_code
_entity_poly.pdbx_strand_id
1 'polypeptide(L)'
;MGYLLLPMEGKTTPATHSYASRAILFAWALCLFSLPRQLAADPLTSRALIDQPAGSNEPFGLVMEKVATGPLVEKWLQIQREIDDERLTLKICEQSRASCPRTSLQFFSIIQNGRKLEGRARFGEINRSVNLRIRPMSDKANFGEDDFWSSPLTTFARGAGDCEDYAIAKFAALQEAGVSSDDLRIIILRDTIRQTHHAALAARLQGRWLMLDNRRMIMIEDRQVRGYQPIFLLHRRGISLFIGDLRISSSALKPSFHVRGGE
;
A
#
# COMPACT_ATOMS: atom_id res chain seq x y z
N MET A 1 -60.24 -21.99 15.36
CA MET A 1 -60.54 -20.56 15.53
C MET A 1 -59.44 -19.83 14.79
N GLY A 2 -59.48 -19.45 13.58
CA GLY A 2 -60.52 -19.09 12.63
C GLY A 2 -60.71 -17.59 12.64
N TYR A 3 -60.11 -16.90 11.65
CA TYR A 3 -60.59 -15.72 10.94
C TYR A 3 -59.38 -15.25 10.07
N LEU A 4 -59.32 -15.43 8.84
CA LEU A 4 -60.10 -15.15 7.62
C LEU A 4 -60.22 -13.64 7.30
N LEU A 5 -59.70 -13.35 6.04
CA LEU A 5 -60.22 -12.42 5.03
C LEU A 5 -59.76 -10.97 5.11
N LEU A 6 -59.52 -10.25 4.04
CA LEU A 6 -59.38 -10.32 2.57
C LEU A 6 -58.89 -8.94 2.08
N PRO A 7 -58.66 -8.72 0.78
CA PRO A 7 -57.83 -7.64 0.27
C PRO A 7 -58.64 -6.43 -0.21
N MET A 8 -57.94 -5.32 -0.49
CA MET A 8 -58.49 -4.22 -1.24
C MET A 8 -57.58 -3.85 -2.41
N GLU A 9 -58.07 -4.12 -3.57
CA GLU A 9 -57.63 -3.55 -4.85
C GLU A 9 -57.94 -2.06 -4.92
N GLY A 10 -57.06 -1.31 -5.53
CA GLY A 10 -57.31 0.09 -5.93
C GLY A 10 -56.57 0.39 -7.26
N LYS A 11 -57.25 0.11 -8.34
CA LYS A 11 -56.87 0.58 -9.69
C LYS A 11 -57.10 2.08 -9.82
N THR A 12 -56.19 2.83 -10.39
CA THR A 12 -56.50 3.98 -11.22
C THR A 12 -55.46 4.18 -12.35
N THR A 13 -55.97 4.33 -13.49
CA THR A 13 -55.39 4.44 -14.84
C THR A 13 -54.88 5.87 -15.14
N PRO A 14 -54.25 6.08 -16.32
CA PRO A 14 -53.29 7.13 -16.59
C PRO A 14 -53.93 8.40 -17.22
N ALA A 15 -53.24 9.51 -17.08
CA ALA A 15 -53.56 10.74 -17.80
C ALA A 15 -52.43 11.08 -18.80
N THR A 16 -52.77 10.92 -20.05
CA THR A 16 -52.09 11.46 -21.22
C THR A 16 -52.36 12.95 -21.32
N HIS A 17 -51.32 13.75 -21.44
CA HIS A 17 -51.43 15.08 -22.03
C HIS A 17 -50.41 15.29 -23.13
N SER A 18 -50.96 15.21 -24.33
CA SER A 18 -50.45 15.75 -25.59
C SER A 18 -50.56 17.26 -25.57
N TYR A 19 -49.50 17.97 -25.88
CA TYR A 19 -49.64 19.33 -26.47
C TYR A 19 -48.68 19.56 -27.60
N ALA A 20 -49.28 20.05 -28.62
CA ALA A 20 -48.90 20.27 -29.98
C ALA A 20 -47.77 21.30 -30.21
N SER A 21 -47.19 21.09 -31.35
CA SER A 21 -46.36 21.95 -32.18
C SER A 21 -46.74 23.46 -32.17
N ARG A 22 -45.71 24.29 -32.11
CA ARG A 22 -45.74 25.60 -32.79
C ARG A 22 -44.37 25.89 -33.40
N ALA A 23 -44.31 25.76 -34.70
CA ALA A 23 -43.28 26.34 -35.56
C ALA A 23 -43.43 27.87 -35.59
N ILE A 24 -42.35 28.58 -35.38
CA ILE A 24 -42.25 29.99 -35.74
C ILE A 24 -40.99 30.16 -36.58
N LEU A 25 -41.22 30.40 -37.88
CA LEU A 25 -40.25 30.92 -38.82
C LEU A 25 -40.15 32.44 -38.63
N PHE A 26 -38.96 33.00 -38.45
CA PHE A 26 -38.62 34.39 -38.79
C PHE A 26 -37.12 34.48 -39.01
N ALA A 27 -36.76 34.63 -40.20
CA ALA A 27 -36.37 35.86 -40.92
C ALA A 27 -34.88 36.23 -40.76
N TRP A 28 -34.26 36.19 -41.87
CA TRP A 28 -32.95 36.67 -42.27
C TRP A 28 -32.66 38.12 -41.82
N ALA A 29 -31.48 38.31 -41.24
CA ALA A 29 -30.81 39.60 -41.28
C ALA A 29 -29.29 39.35 -41.48
N LEU A 30 -28.83 39.77 -42.64
CA LEU A 30 -27.41 39.98 -42.97
C LEU A 30 -26.81 40.98 -41.98
N CYS A 31 -25.67 40.66 -41.40
CA CYS A 31 -24.71 41.64 -40.95
C CYS A 31 -23.32 41.22 -41.38
N LEU A 32 -22.76 42.12 -42.13
CA LEU A 32 -21.45 42.11 -42.79
C LEU A 32 -20.30 42.24 -41.79
N PHE A 33 -19.20 41.59 -42.14
CA PHE A 33 -17.83 41.96 -41.84
C PHE A 33 -17.46 42.35 -40.41
N SER A 34 -16.83 41.42 -39.72
CA SER A 34 -15.71 41.76 -38.87
C SER A 34 -14.64 40.66 -39.03
N LEU A 35 -13.58 41.03 -39.69
CA LEU A 35 -12.36 40.26 -39.76
C LEU A 35 -11.86 39.88 -38.33
N PRO A 36 -11.49 38.64 -38.07
CA PRO A 36 -10.77 38.32 -36.86
C PRO A 36 -9.38 38.95 -36.95
N ARG A 37 -9.12 39.86 -36.03
CA ARG A 37 -7.82 40.42 -35.77
C ARG A 37 -6.93 39.23 -35.33
N GLN A 38 -6.02 38.83 -36.19
CA GLN A 38 -4.94 37.90 -35.81
C GLN A 38 -4.16 38.55 -34.66
N LEU A 39 -4.44 38.07 -33.45
CA LEU A 39 -3.52 38.27 -32.34
C LEU A 39 -2.28 37.47 -32.70
N ALA A 40 -1.19 38.19 -33.04
CA ALA A 40 0.11 37.63 -33.15
C ALA A 40 0.42 36.95 -31.81
N ALA A 41 0.55 35.63 -31.84
CA ALA A 41 1.05 34.86 -30.70
C ALA A 41 2.52 35.26 -30.52
N ASP A 42 2.84 35.81 -29.35
CA ASP A 42 4.21 36.08 -28.94
C ASP A 42 5.02 34.78 -28.92
N PRO A 43 6.15 34.69 -29.62
CA PRO A 43 6.96 33.46 -29.66
C PRO A 43 7.84 33.28 -28.41
N LEU A 44 7.53 33.87 -27.27
CA LEU A 44 8.41 33.88 -26.10
C LEU A 44 7.89 33.20 -24.83
N THR A 45 6.94 32.27 -24.96
CA THR A 45 6.58 31.38 -23.86
C THR A 45 6.46 29.92 -24.26
N SER A 46 7.34 29.46 -25.13
CA SER A 46 7.77 28.08 -25.08
C SER A 46 8.68 27.92 -23.85
N ARG A 47 8.05 28.04 -22.68
CA ARG A 47 8.64 27.51 -21.46
C ARG A 47 8.78 26.03 -21.71
N ALA A 48 10.01 25.61 -22.02
CA ALA A 48 10.36 24.22 -22.13
C ALA A 48 9.70 23.51 -20.96
N LEU A 49 8.73 22.66 -21.25
CA LEU A 49 8.35 21.58 -20.35
C LEU A 49 9.65 20.84 -20.13
N ILE A 50 10.36 21.16 -19.04
CA ILE A 50 11.45 20.36 -18.54
C ILE A 50 10.83 18.98 -18.48
N ASP A 51 11.34 18.10 -19.32
CA ASP A 51 11.01 16.68 -19.36
C ASP A 51 11.26 16.19 -17.94
N GLN A 52 10.20 16.16 -17.14
CA GLN A 52 10.27 15.53 -15.82
C GLN A 52 10.59 14.07 -16.16
N PRO A 53 11.69 13.52 -15.69
CA PRO A 53 12.01 12.13 -15.93
C PRO A 53 10.76 11.36 -15.55
N ALA A 54 10.26 10.55 -16.48
CA ALA A 54 9.07 9.73 -16.30
C ALA A 54 9.19 9.08 -14.93
N GLY A 55 8.32 9.48 -13.97
CA GLY A 55 8.46 9.10 -12.59
C GLY A 55 8.63 7.60 -12.49
N SER A 56 9.57 7.14 -11.69
CA SER A 56 9.86 5.72 -11.56
C SER A 56 8.57 4.96 -11.28
N ASN A 57 8.39 3.77 -11.85
CA ASN A 57 7.22 2.90 -11.61
C ASN A 57 7.22 2.32 -10.18
N GLU A 58 8.06 2.87 -9.31
CA GLU A 58 8.24 2.49 -7.91
C GLU A 58 7.45 3.42 -6.98
N PRO A 59 7.24 3.04 -5.70
CA PRO A 59 6.47 3.85 -4.77
C PRO A 59 6.98 5.29 -4.68
N PHE A 60 6.07 6.23 -4.50
CA PHE A 60 6.28 7.68 -4.45
C PHE A 60 6.76 8.32 -5.77
N GLY A 61 7.06 7.54 -6.81
CA GLY A 61 7.54 8.05 -8.09
C GLY A 61 8.91 8.75 -8.02
N LEU A 62 9.69 8.52 -6.97
CA LEU A 62 11.00 9.13 -6.75
C LEU A 62 12.11 8.37 -7.46
N VAL A 63 13.19 9.07 -7.78
CA VAL A 63 14.42 8.48 -8.31
C VAL A 63 15.12 7.68 -7.21
N MET A 64 15.75 6.57 -7.57
CA MET A 64 16.42 5.68 -6.62
C MET A 64 17.78 5.25 -7.13
N GLU A 65 18.67 4.95 -6.19
CA GLU A 65 19.99 4.37 -6.44
C GLU A 65 20.12 3.03 -5.71
N LYS A 66 20.71 2.03 -6.37
CA LYS A 66 20.92 0.71 -5.78
C LYS A 66 21.99 0.77 -4.69
N VAL A 67 21.68 0.20 -3.52
CA VAL A 67 22.62 0.00 -2.42
C VAL A 67 23.22 -1.41 -2.58
N ALA A 68 24.54 -1.47 -2.86
CA ALA A 68 25.21 -2.73 -3.16
C ALA A 68 25.60 -3.52 -1.90
N THR A 69 26.03 -2.84 -0.84
CA THR A 69 26.59 -3.44 0.39
C THR A 69 26.22 -2.60 1.62
N GLY A 70 26.36 -3.19 2.79
CA GLY A 70 26.20 -2.51 4.08
C GLY A 70 25.28 -3.28 5.04
N PRO A 71 25.25 -2.86 6.33
CA PRO A 71 24.53 -3.59 7.37
C PRO A 71 23.05 -3.83 7.06
N LEU A 72 22.38 -2.84 6.45
CA LEU A 72 20.98 -2.98 6.07
C LEU A 72 20.79 -4.03 4.96
N VAL A 73 21.72 -4.11 4.00
CA VAL A 73 21.69 -5.12 2.93
C VAL A 73 21.86 -6.51 3.52
N GLU A 74 22.83 -6.70 4.42
CA GLU A 74 23.10 -7.98 5.09
C GLU A 74 21.91 -8.44 5.92
N LYS A 75 21.31 -7.53 6.70
CA LYS A 75 20.12 -7.78 7.51
C LYS A 75 18.95 -8.21 6.63
N TRP A 76 18.68 -7.50 5.52
CA TRP A 76 17.60 -7.85 4.60
C TRP A 76 17.84 -9.20 3.91
N LEU A 77 19.07 -9.50 3.51
CA LEU A 77 19.41 -10.79 2.92
C LEU A 77 19.26 -11.94 3.93
N GLN A 78 19.55 -11.70 5.21
CA GLN A 78 19.30 -12.68 6.27
C GLN A 78 17.81 -12.96 6.41
N ILE A 79 16.99 -11.93 6.55
CA ILE A 79 15.52 -12.07 6.64
C ILE A 79 14.94 -12.80 5.43
N GLN A 80 15.44 -12.53 4.23
CA GLN A 80 14.99 -13.26 3.05
C GLN A 80 15.30 -14.76 3.11
N ARG A 81 16.48 -15.14 3.62
CA ARG A 81 16.83 -16.56 3.84
C ARG A 81 15.89 -17.19 4.86
N GLU A 82 15.65 -16.53 5.98
CA GLU A 82 14.75 -17.02 7.02
C GLU A 82 13.31 -17.20 6.48
N ILE A 83 12.80 -16.26 5.69
CA ILE A 83 11.50 -16.39 5.02
C ILE A 83 11.47 -17.62 4.08
N ASP A 84 12.57 -17.86 3.33
CA ASP A 84 12.65 -19.00 2.43
C ASP A 84 12.71 -20.33 3.21
N ASP A 85 13.41 -20.39 4.32
CA ASP A 85 13.47 -21.56 5.21
C ASP A 85 12.11 -21.84 5.86
N GLU A 86 11.39 -20.81 6.29
CA GLU A 86 10.06 -20.93 6.88
C GLU A 86 9.01 -21.48 5.92
N ARG A 87 9.21 -21.37 4.60
CA ARG A 87 8.32 -21.98 3.59
C ARG A 87 8.18 -23.49 3.73
N LEU A 88 9.23 -24.17 4.23
CA LEU A 88 9.12 -25.60 4.50
C LEU A 88 8.09 -25.89 5.59
N THR A 89 8.09 -25.11 6.66
CA THR A 89 7.08 -25.20 7.72
C THR A 89 5.68 -24.92 7.20
N LEU A 90 5.52 -23.89 6.34
CA LEU A 90 4.23 -23.58 5.74
C LEU A 90 3.72 -24.71 4.83
N LYS A 91 4.61 -25.41 4.10
CA LYS A 91 4.24 -26.60 3.32
C LYS A 91 3.75 -27.75 4.20
N ILE A 92 4.38 -27.96 5.36
CA ILE A 92 3.90 -28.93 6.35
C ILE A 92 2.49 -28.56 6.82
N CYS A 93 2.25 -27.30 7.12
CA CYS A 93 0.93 -26.79 7.51
C CYS A 93 -0.14 -26.99 6.41
N GLU A 94 0.26 -26.90 5.15
CA GLU A 94 -0.61 -27.08 3.99
C GLU A 94 -0.99 -28.55 3.80
N GLN A 95 -0.05 -29.46 4.01
CA GLN A 95 -0.26 -30.91 3.90
C GLN A 95 -1.07 -31.47 5.07
N SER A 96 -0.79 -31.02 6.29
CA SER A 96 -1.45 -31.50 7.50
C SER A 96 -1.54 -30.40 8.55
N ARG A 97 -2.74 -29.93 8.84
CA ARG A 97 -2.96 -28.99 9.95
C ARG A 97 -2.59 -29.55 11.32
N ALA A 98 -2.73 -30.88 11.48
CA ALA A 98 -2.38 -31.55 12.73
C ALA A 98 -0.86 -31.56 12.99
N SER A 99 -0.06 -31.58 11.92
CA SER A 99 1.40 -31.54 11.98
C SER A 99 1.97 -30.11 11.98
N CYS A 100 1.13 -29.11 11.77
CA CYS A 100 1.56 -27.72 11.75
C CYS A 100 1.83 -27.21 13.16
N PRO A 101 3.00 -26.59 13.44
CA PRO A 101 3.27 -25.96 14.74
C PRO A 101 2.18 -24.92 15.07
N ARG A 102 1.73 -24.93 16.33
CA ARG A 102 0.61 -24.07 16.76
C ARG A 102 0.84 -22.59 16.49
N THR A 103 2.08 -22.10 16.66
CA THR A 103 2.48 -20.72 16.38
C THR A 103 2.43 -20.39 14.89
N SER A 104 2.82 -21.35 14.04
CA SER A 104 2.78 -21.21 12.57
C SER A 104 1.37 -21.26 12.01
N LEU A 105 0.42 -21.94 12.68
CA LEU A 105 -0.99 -22.01 12.26
C LEU A 105 -1.65 -20.65 12.12
N GLN A 106 -1.30 -19.69 12.96
CA GLN A 106 -1.88 -18.35 12.90
C GLN A 106 -1.45 -17.65 11.61
N PHE A 107 -0.16 -17.63 11.32
CA PHE A 107 0.37 -17.05 10.10
C PHE A 107 -0.15 -17.77 8.85
N PHE A 108 -0.12 -19.11 8.87
CA PHE A 108 -0.68 -19.93 7.80
C PHE A 108 -2.15 -19.63 7.53
N SER A 109 -2.96 -19.44 8.59
CA SER A 109 -4.38 -19.10 8.43
C SER A 109 -4.59 -17.74 7.75
N ILE A 110 -3.75 -16.75 8.03
CA ILE A 110 -3.77 -15.45 7.35
C ILE A 110 -3.50 -15.63 5.85
N ILE A 111 -2.47 -16.41 5.51
CA ILE A 111 -2.14 -16.71 4.10
C ILE A 111 -3.32 -17.39 3.42
N GLN A 112 -3.91 -18.41 4.02
CA GLN A 112 -5.06 -19.14 3.45
C GLN A 112 -6.28 -18.25 3.24
N ASN A 113 -6.56 -17.33 4.17
CA ASN A 113 -7.63 -16.35 4.01
C ASN A 113 -7.33 -15.37 2.87
N GLY A 114 -6.08 -14.91 2.78
CA GLY A 114 -5.64 -14.06 1.68
C GLY A 114 -5.75 -14.74 0.30
N ARG A 115 -5.44 -16.05 0.22
CA ARG A 115 -5.56 -16.85 -1.04
C ARG A 115 -6.99 -16.92 -1.58
N LYS A 116 -8.00 -16.84 -0.70
CA LYS A 116 -9.43 -16.86 -1.10
C LYS A 116 -9.91 -15.55 -1.69
N LEU A 117 -9.12 -14.49 -1.62
CA LEU A 117 -9.48 -13.14 -2.02
C LEU A 117 -8.56 -12.66 -3.15
N GLU A 118 -8.97 -11.61 -3.84
CA GLU A 118 -8.21 -11.00 -4.92
C GLU A 118 -8.05 -9.48 -4.74
N GLY A 119 -7.08 -8.92 -5.42
CA GLY A 119 -6.87 -7.48 -5.51
C GLY A 119 -6.84 -6.78 -4.15
N ARG A 120 -7.59 -5.71 -4.03
CA ARG A 120 -7.64 -4.88 -2.81
C ARG A 120 -8.18 -5.62 -1.59
N ALA A 121 -9.09 -6.59 -1.78
CA ALA A 121 -9.65 -7.38 -0.68
C ALA A 121 -8.57 -8.28 -0.06
N ARG A 122 -7.73 -8.94 -0.87
CA ARG A 122 -6.57 -9.73 -0.40
C ARG A 122 -5.61 -8.89 0.42
N PHE A 123 -5.24 -7.72 -0.09
CA PHE A 123 -4.31 -6.81 0.60
C PHE A 123 -4.89 -6.32 1.93
N GLY A 124 -6.17 -5.95 1.94
CA GLY A 124 -6.87 -5.49 3.13
C GLY A 124 -6.99 -6.56 4.20
N GLU A 125 -7.33 -7.79 3.83
CA GLU A 125 -7.42 -8.93 4.74
C GLU A 125 -6.07 -9.22 5.40
N ILE A 126 -4.99 -9.31 4.61
CA ILE A 126 -3.66 -9.58 5.14
C ILE A 126 -3.18 -8.42 6.04
N ASN A 127 -3.35 -7.16 5.59
CA ASN A 127 -2.99 -6.00 6.40
C ASN A 127 -3.70 -6.01 7.76
N ARG A 128 -5.02 -6.18 7.74
CA ARG A 128 -5.84 -6.20 8.97
C ARG A 128 -5.48 -7.38 9.87
N SER A 129 -5.37 -8.57 9.30
CA SER A 129 -5.10 -9.79 10.07
C SER A 129 -3.75 -9.75 10.74
N VAL A 130 -2.69 -9.29 10.06
CA VAL A 130 -1.36 -9.11 10.65
C VAL A 130 -1.40 -8.04 11.74
N ASN A 131 -2.02 -6.87 11.48
CA ASN A 131 -2.11 -5.78 12.45
C ASN A 131 -2.84 -6.17 13.73
N LEU A 132 -3.82 -7.07 13.66
CA LEU A 132 -4.59 -7.53 14.84
C LEU A 132 -3.92 -8.67 15.62
N ARG A 133 -2.98 -9.39 15.00
CA ARG A 133 -2.36 -10.58 15.62
C ARG A 133 -1.03 -10.30 16.30
N ILE A 134 -0.32 -9.28 15.85
CA ILE A 134 0.94 -8.85 16.41
C ILE A 134 0.66 -7.68 17.36
N ARG A 135 1.19 -7.75 18.58
CA ARG A 135 1.12 -6.64 19.54
C ARG A 135 2.32 -5.73 19.34
N PRO A 136 2.14 -4.40 19.26
CA PRO A 136 3.27 -3.47 19.16
C PRO A 136 4.23 -3.61 20.35
N MET A 137 5.50 -3.82 20.08
CA MET A 137 6.56 -3.94 21.08
C MET A 137 7.89 -3.58 20.43
N SER A 138 8.70 -2.76 21.11
CA SER A 138 10.05 -2.44 20.62
C SER A 138 10.98 -3.65 20.73
N ASP A 139 11.99 -3.72 19.88
CA ASP A 139 13.01 -4.77 19.90
C ASP A 139 13.71 -4.86 21.25
N LYS A 140 14.00 -3.73 21.88
CA LYS A 140 14.60 -3.70 23.22
C LYS A 140 13.76 -4.47 24.24
N ALA A 141 12.43 -4.30 24.20
CA ALA A 141 11.52 -5.00 25.11
C ALA A 141 11.28 -6.45 24.70
N ASN A 142 11.33 -6.75 23.39
CA ASN A 142 11.01 -8.06 22.83
C ASN A 142 12.22 -9.01 22.79
N PHE A 143 13.39 -8.50 22.44
CA PHE A 143 14.62 -9.27 22.19
C PHE A 143 15.80 -8.83 23.04
N GLY A 144 15.74 -7.68 23.71
CA GLY A 144 16.87 -7.09 24.46
C GLY A 144 17.88 -6.36 23.58
N GLU A 145 17.62 -6.26 22.28
CA GLU A 145 18.44 -5.60 21.27
C GLU A 145 17.80 -4.26 20.85
N ASP A 146 18.58 -3.37 20.27
CA ASP A 146 18.07 -2.04 19.90
C ASP A 146 17.43 -2.02 18.49
N ASP A 147 17.75 -3.02 17.64
CA ASP A 147 17.27 -3.12 16.25
C ASP A 147 17.42 -4.59 15.80
N PHE A 148 16.38 -5.38 15.98
CA PHE A 148 16.32 -6.80 15.65
C PHE A 148 15.14 -7.08 14.72
N TRP A 149 15.42 -7.48 13.49
CA TRP A 149 14.38 -7.87 12.54
C TRP A 149 14.06 -9.35 12.68
N SER A 150 12.79 -9.67 12.77
CA SER A 150 12.36 -11.06 12.91
C SER A 150 11.60 -11.57 11.68
N SER A 151 11.82 -12.84 11.39
CA SER A 151 11.09 -13.57 10.36
C SER A 151 9.62 -13.73 10.75
N PRO A 152 8.70 -13.94 9.79
CA PRO A 152 7.28 -14.05 10.06
C PRO A 152 6.89 -15.04 11.14
N LEU A 153 7.45 -16.27 11.11
CA LEU A 153 7.09 -17.27 12.10
C LEU A 153 7.67 -16.93 13.48
N THR A 154 8.84 -16.29 13.53
CA THR A 154 9.42 -15.77 14.79
C THR A 154 8.54 -14.67 15.37
N THR A 155 8.10 -13.69 14.56
CA THR A 155 7.19 -12.63 14.99
C THR A 155 5.88 -13.21 15.53
N PHE A 156 5.28 -14.18 14.83
CA PHE A 156 4.03 -14.83 15.26
C PHE A 156 4.21 -15.73 16.48
N ALA A 157 5.38 -16.35 16.66
CA ALA A 157 5.69 -17.11 17.86
C ALA A 157 5.80 -16.21 19.10
N ARG A 158 6.35 -15.01 18.95
CA ARG A 158 6.41 -13.97 19.98
C ARG A 158 5.06 -13.30 20.21
N GLY A 159 4.22 -13.21 19.17
CA GLY A 159 2.97 -12.47 19.18
C GLY A 159 3.15 -10.96 19.35
N ALA A 160 4.38 -10.47 19.14
CA ALA A 160 4.76 -9.06 19.30
C ALA A 160 5.89 -8.71 18.33
N GLY A 161 5.97 -7.43 17.96
CA GLY A 161 7.01 -6.90 17.10
C GLY A 161 6.83 -5.41 16.86
N ASP A 162 7.79 -4.78 16.18
CA ASP A 162 7.69 -3.38 15.81
C ASP A 162 7.42 -3.18 14.31
N CYS A 163 7.67 -1.99 13.75
CA CYS A 163 7.15 -1.65 12.43
C CYS A 163 7.71 -2.51 11.29
N GLU A 164 8.98 -2.89 11.34
CA GLU A 164 9.60 -3.75 10.33
C GLU A 164 9.11 -5.18 10.40
N ASP A 165 8.88 -5.73 11.59
CA ASP A 165 8.32 -7.07 11.76
C ASP A 165 6.94 -7.19 11.12
N TYR A 166 6.09 -6.18 11.32
CA TYR A 166 4.79 -6.11 10.64
C TYR A 166 4.94 -6.03 9.11
N ALA A 167 5.89 -5.22 8.62
CA ALA A 167 6.10 -5.06 7.19
C ALA A 167 6.63 -6.35 6.56
N ILE A 168 7.58 -7.04 7.22
CA ILE A 168 8.14 -8.34 6.82
C ILE A 168 7.06 -9.42 6.80
N ALA A 169 6.26 -9.50 7.87
CA ALA A 169 5.17 -10.49 7.95
C ALA A 169 4.13 -10.28 6.84
N LYS A 170 3.73 -9.04 6.55
CA LYS A 170 2.81 -8.74 5.44
C LYS A 170 3.43 -9.04 4.07
N PHE A 171 4.72 -8.72 3.89
CA PHE A 171 5.46 -9.02 2.66
C PHE A 171 5.43 -10.52 2.37
N ALA A 172 5.82 -11.34 3.34
CA ALA A 172 5.83 -12.79 3.19
C ALA A 172 4.41 -13.37 3.03
N ALA A 173 3.42 -12.89 3.79
CA ALA A 173 2.04 -13.35 3.68
C ALA A 173 1.44 -13.07 2.30
N LEU A 174 1.72 -11.89 1.71
CA LEU A 174 1.25 -11.56 0.36
C LEU A 174 1.95 -12.39 -0.71
N GLN A 175 3.26 -12.65 -0.59
CA GLN A 175 3.96 -13.55 -1.50
C GLN A 175 3.36 -14.96 -1.46
N GLU A 176 3.17 -15.50 -0.27
CA GLU A 176 2.59 -16.84 -0.08
C GLU A 176 1.10 -16.88 -0.50
N ALA A 177 0.40 -15.75 -0.47
CA ALA A 177 -0.95 -15.64 -1.02
C ALA A 177 -0.99 -15.45 -2.55
N GLY A 178 0.16 -15.48 -3.24
CA GLY A 178 0.25 -15.45 -4.70
C GLY A 178 0.43 -14.06 -5.31
N VAL A 179 0.82 -13.06 -4.52
CA VAL A 179 1.20 -11.75 -5.05
C VAL A 179 2.64 -11.78 -5.54
N SER A 180 2.90 -11.26 -6.72
CA SER A 180 4.27 -11.19 -7.27
C SER A 180 5.18 -10.38 -6.35
N SER A 181 6.39 -10.87 -6.11
CA SER A 181 7.41 -10.13 -5.38
C SER A 181 7.80 -8.81 -6.07
N ASP A 182 7.57 -8.70 -7.38
CA ASP A 182 7.79 -7.46 -8.12
C ASP A 182 6.74 -6.39 -7.81
N ASP A 183 5.64 -6.77 -7.16
CA ASP A 183 4.57 -5.88 -6.72
C ASP A 183 4.63 -5.57 -5.21
N LEU A 184 5.73 -5.94 -4.53
CA LEU A 184 5.89 -5.76 -3.10
C LEU A 184 7.18 -5.00 -2.77
N ARG A 185 7.08 -3.99 -1.91
CA ARG A 185 8.20 -3.17 -1.44
C ARG A 185 8.06 -2.89 0.04
N ILE A 186 9.07 -3.20 0.83
CA ILE A 186 9.15 -2.65 2.19
C ILE A 186 9.82 -1.28 2.07
N ILE A 187 9.19 -0.27 2.62
CA ILE A 187 9.69 1.11 2.60
C ILE A 187 10.12 1.49 4.02
N ILE A 188 11.40 1.83 4.15
CA ILE A 188 11.91 2.49 5.34
C ILE A 188 11.78 3.99 5.11
N LEU A 189 11.17 4.68 6.05
CA LEU A 189 10.83 6.09 5.93
C LEU A 189 11.04 6.81 7.26
N ARG A 190 11.15 8.12 7.19
CA ARG A 190 11.12 9.01 8.35
C ARG A 190 9.70 9.54 8.55
N ASP A 191 9.15 9.31 9.72
CA ASP A 191 7.94 10.00 10.17
C ASP A 191 8.35 11.43 10.60
N THR A 192 8.01 12.41 9.78
CA THR A 192 8.41 13.81 10.01
C THR A 192 7.59 14.50 11.10
N ILE A 193 6.47 13.88 11.49
CA ILE A 193 5.62 14.38 12.59
C ILE A 193 6.16 13.86 13.92
N ARG A 194 6.45 12.56 14.01
CA ARG A 194 6.96 11.91 15.23
C ARG A 194 8.48 11.98 15.37
N GLN A 195 9.18 12.39 14.31
CA GLN A 195 10.64 12.47 14.24
C GLN A 195 11.31 11.10 14.51
N THR A 196 10.68 10.01 14.06
CA THR A 196 11.18 8.63 14.21
C THR A 196 11.31 7.96 12.86
N HIS A 197 12.09 6.88 12.78
CA HIS A 197 12.05 5.97 11.66
C HIS A 197 10.81 5.09 11.73
N HIS A 198 10.37 4.61 10.58
CA HIS A 198 9.22 3.75 10.45
C HIS A 198 9.37 2.85 9.23
N ALA A 199 8.78 1.67 9.28
CA ALA A 199 8.71 0.76 8.15
C ALA A 199 7.25 0.43 7.81
N ALA A 200 6.94 0.35 6.52
CA ALA A 200 5.63 -0.08 6.04
C ALA A 200 5.79 -0.88 4.74
N LEU A 201 4.84 -1.75 4.46
CA LEU A 201 4.78 -2.43 3.17
C LEU A 201 4.02 -1.56 2.16
N ALA A 202 4.55 -1.44 0.95
CA ALA A 202 3.84 -0.98 -0.22
C ALA A 202 3.54 -2.16 -1.14
N ALA A 203 2.29 -2.32 -1.58
CA ALA A 203 1.87 -3.36 -2.51
C ALA A 203 1.20 -2.72 -3.74
N ARG A 204 1.61 -3.16 -4.94
CA ARG A 204 1.12 -2.61 -6.20
C ARG A 204 -0.13 -3.34 -6.66
N LEU A 205 -1.15 -2.56 -7.00
CA LEU A 205 -2.39 -3.04 -7.59
C LEU A 205 -2.79 -2.15 -8.76
N GLN A 206 -2.91 -2.72 -9.95
CA GLN A 206 -3.30 -1.98 -11.16
C GLN A 206 -2.45 -0.72 -11.39
N GLY A 207 -1.12 -0.84 -11.21
CA GLY A 207 -0.18 0.26 -11.39
C GLY A 207 -0.13 1.30 -10.26
N ARG A 208 -0.89 1.11 -9.18
CA ARG A 208 -0.92 2.01 -8.02
C ARG A 208 -0.33 1.32 -6.79
N TRP A 209 0.48 2.04 -6.02
CA TRP A 209 1.05 1.55 -4.79
C TRP A 209 0.14 1.86 -3.59
N LEU A 210 -0.22 0.84 -2.83
CA LEU A 210 -1.01 0.93 -1.62
C LEU A 210 -0.12 0.68 -0.42
N MET A 211 -0.14 1.58 0.56
CA MET A 211 0.60 1.44 1.81
C MET A 211 -0.19 0.59 2.81
N LEU A 212 0.44 -0.47 3.29
CA LEU A 212 -0.05 -1.39 4.31
C LEU A 212 0.72 -1.15 5.60
N ASP A 213 0.28 -0.17 6.35
CA ASP A 213 0.95 0.32 7.56
C ASP A 213 0.38 -0.38 8.82
N ASN A 214 1.23 -0.68 9.83
CA ASN A 214 0.77 -1.23 11.10
C ASN A 214 0.02 -0.19 11.96
N ARG A 215 0.24 1.09 11.72
CA ARG A 215 -0.45 2.20 12.39
C ARG A 215 -1.82 2.52 11.79
N ARG A 216 -2.20 1.85 10.68
CA ARG A 216 -3.44 2.12 9.95
C ARG A 216 -4.09 0.82 9.46
N MET A 217 -5.38 0.67 9.71
CA MET A 217 -6.15 -0.45 9.16
C MET A 217 -6.53 -0.23 7.69
N ILE A 218 -6.67 1.04 7.28
CA ILE A 218 -7.05 1.42 5.92
C ILE A 218 -5.80 1.62 5.09
N MET A 219 -5.76 0.98 3.93
CA MET A 219 -4.73 1.21 2.93
C MET A 219 -4.98 2.52 2.19
N ILE A 220 -3.95 3.32 2.04
CA ILE A 220 -3.96 4.56 1.26
C ILE A 220 -2.93 4.49 0.15
N GLU A 221 -3.14 5.21 -0.93
CA GLU A 221 -2.14 5.30 -1.99
C GLU A 221 -0.89 6.05 -1.49
N ASP A 222 0.28 5.63 -1.95
CA ASP A 222 1.57 6.23 -1.59
C ASP A 222 1.59 7.76 -1.81
N ARG A 223 0.99 8.22 -2.93
CA ARG A 223 0.86 9.64 -3.28
C ARG A 223 -0.01 10.46 -2.31
N GLN A 224 -0.85 9.80 -1.53
CA GLN A 224 -1.74 10.42 -0.55
C GLN A 224 -1.11 10.46 0.85
N VAL A 225 -0.02 9.75 1.06
CA VAL A 225 0.69 9.73 2.34
C VAL A 225 1.28 11.11 2.64
N ARG A 226 1.05 11.60 3.86
CA ARG A 226 1.61 12.85 4.35
C ARG A 226 2.39 12.58 5.63
N GLY A 227 3.43 13.38 5.87
CA GLY A 227 4.27 13.24 7.05
C GLY A 227 5.27 12.10 7.01
N TYR A 228 5.41 11.41 5.88
CA TYR A 228 6.41 10.37 5.66
C TYR A 228 7.39 10.80 4.57
N GLN A 229 8.67 10.65 4.85
CA GLN A 229 9.76 10.85 3.90
C GLN A 229 10.43 9.49 3.65
N PRO A 230 10.30 8.89 2.46
CA PRO A 230 10.92 7.62 2.14
C PRO A 230 12.45 7.76 2.10
N ILE A 231 13.14 6.75 2.64
CA ILE A 231 14.63 6.70 2.71
C ILE A 231 15.13 5.50 1.91
N PHE A 232 14.69 4.28 2.26
CA PHE A 232 15.09 3.05 1.60
C PHE A 232 13.87 2.28 1.10
N LEU A 233 14.08 1.59 0.00
CA LEU A 233 13.16 0.63 -0.57
C LEU A 233 13.81 -0.74 -0.60
N LEU A 234 13.16 -1.74 0.01
CA LEU A 234 13.60 -3.11 0.04
C LEU A 234 12.68 -3.96 -0.85
N HIS A 235 13.28 -4.76 -1.68
CA HIS A 235 12.58 -5.69 -2.56
C HIS A 235 13.37 -7.01 -2.66
N ARG A 236 12.78 -8.04 -3.29
CA ARG A 236 13.40 -9.37 -3.37
C ARG A 236 14.82 -9.37 -3.96
N ARG A 237 15.15 -8.42 -4.84
CA ARG A 237 16.46 -8.32 -5.53
C ARG A 237 17.47 -7.41 -4.83
N GLY A 238 17.14 -6.81 -3.68
CA GLY A 238 18.05 -5.95 -2.93
C GLY A 238 17.40 -4.71 -2.34
N ILE A 239 18.20 -3.68 -2.17
CA ILE A 239 17.82 -2.41 -1.56
C ILE A 239 18.15 -1.26 -2.50
N SER A 240 17.32 -0.24 -2.50
CA SER A 240 17.56 1.04 -3.14
C SER A 240 17.38 2.20 -2.16
N LEU A 241 18.18 3.24 -2.33
CA LEU A 241 18.06 4.51 -1.63
C LEU A 241 17.22 5.47 -2.46
N PHE A 242 16.25 6.14 -1.89
CA PHE A 242 15.53 7.21 -2.57
C PHE A 242 16.42 8.45 -2.69
N ILE A 243 16.60 8.93 -3.94
CA ILE A 243 17.32 10.17 -4.24
C ILE A 243 16.27 11.27 -4.41
N GLY A 244 15.94 11.94 -3.35
CA GLY A 244 15.08 13.12 -3.37
C GLY A 244 15.63 14.12 -2.38
N ASP A 245 15.84 15.38 -2.79
CA ASP A 245 16.40 16.49 -2.00
C ASP A 245 17.37 16.04 -0.88
N LEU A 246 18.54 15.54 -1.28
CA LEU A 246 19.60 15.10 -0.38
C LEU A 246 20.20 16.27 0.40
N ARG A 247 19.44 16.84 1.32
CA ARG A 247 20.00 17.44 2.55
C ARG A 247 20.04 16.44 3.68
N ILE A 248 20.31 15.16 3.37
CA ILE A 248 20.58 14.13 4.39
C ILE A 248 22.08 14.23 4.70
N SER A 249 22.39 14.84 5.84
CA SER A 249 23.70 14.78 6.47
C SER A 249 24.15 13.31 6.53
N SER A 250 25.43 13.04 6.24
CA SER A 250 26.08 11.73 6.29
C SER A 250 25.95 10.98 7.62
N SER A 251 25.37 11.57 8.65
CA SER A 251 25.01 10.95 9.93
C SER A 251 23.78 10.03 9.84
N ALA A 252 22.97 10.12 8.78
CA ALA A 252 21.76 9.28 8.58
C ALA A 252 22.06 7.87 8.08
N LEU A 253 23.31 7.54 7.79
CA LEU A 253 23.74 6.21 7.32
C LEU A 253 23.90 5.17 8.44
N LYS A 254 23.65 5.54 9.70
CA LYS A 254 23.51 4.59 10.80
C LYS A 254 22.04 4.56 11.24
N PRO A 255 21.21 3.68 10.70
CA PRO A 255 19.85 3.52 11.19
C PRO A 255 19.89 2.77 12.53
N SER A 256 20.00 3.50 13.62
CA SER A 256 19.59 3.00 14.92
C SER A 256 18.10 3.29 15.05
N PHE A 257 17.27 2.28 14.95
CA PHE A 257 15.82 2.39 15.14
C PHE A 257 15.52 2.56 16.62
N HIS A 258 15.58 3.79 17.13
CA HIS A 258 15.11 4.09 18.47
C HIS A 258 13.61 4.41 18.41
N VAL A 259 12.78 3.44 18.73
CA VAL A 259 11.38 3.68 19.07
C VAL A 259 11.35 4.19 20.52
N ARG A 260 11.13 5.49 20.72
CA ARG A 260 10.72 5.94 22.04
C ARG A 260 9.33 5.36 22.30
N GLY A 261 9.25 4.43 23.27
CA GLY A 261 7.98 3.96 23.79
C GLY A 261 7.19 5.19 24.30
N GLY A 262 6.05 5.45 23.67
CA GLY A 262 5.06 6.36 24.24
C GLY A 262 4.35 5.65 25.37
N GLU A 263 4.37 6.25 26.55
CA GLU A 263 3.49 5.93 27.67
C GLU A 263 2.03 6.17 27.31
#